data_8b9fd45979858baa01112d86aee017a4
#
_entry.id   8b9fd45979858baa01112d86aee017a4
#
_cell.length_a   1.000
_cell.length_b   1.000
_cell.length_c   1.000
_cell.angle_alpha   90.00
_cell.angle_beta   90.00
_cell.angle_gamma   90.00
#
_symmetry.space_group_name_H-M   'P 1'
#
loop_
_entity.id
_entity.type
_entity.pdbx_description
1 polymer ?
#
loop_
_entity_poly.entity_id
_entity_poly.type
_entity_poly.pdbx_seq_one_letter_code
_entity_poly.pdbx_strand_id
1 'polypeptide(L)'
;MERKKLYNAYEQHEGYNCFGCASGNEHGLRCEFYEEGEYITCHWMPRPEFQGFFHVLHGGIQATLIDEIACWNVFAKVKSAGVTVELITKYRATVYSDRGELFLRSRIVE
;
A
#
# COMPACT_ATOMS: atom_id res chain seq x y z
N MET A 1 -12.44 -17.46 -2.40
CA MET A 1 -13.00 -16.16 -2.73
C MET A 1 -12.23 -15.53 -3.88
N GLU A 2 -12.95 -14.96 -4.81
CA GLU A 2 -12.35 -14.42 -6.02
C GLU A 2 -11.58 -13.14 -5.74
N ARG A 3 -10.41 -13.02 -6.38
CA ARG A 3 -9.56 -11.84 -6.26
C ARG A 3 -9.72 -10.97 -7.50
N LYS A 4 -10.07 -9.70 -7.28
CA LYS A 4 -10.32 -8.76 -8.37
C LYS A 4 -9.33 -7.60 -8.29
N LYS A 5 -8.56 -7.39 -9.36
CA LYS A 5 -7.61 -6.29 -9.42
C LYS A 5 -8.36 -4.96 -9.49
N LEU A 6 -7.96 -4.01 -8.66
CA LEU A 6 -8.53 -2.67 -8.66
C LEU A 6 -7.86 -1.82 -9.73
N TYR A 7 -8.68 -1.09 -10.47
CA TYR A 7 -8.19 -0.21 -11.51
C TYR A 7 -7.86 1.16 -10.93
N ASN A 8 -6.67 1.67 -11.25
CA ASN A 8 -6.25 3.00 -10.82
C ASN A 8 -6.56 4.00 -11.93
N ALA A 9 -7.71 4.65 -11.82
CA ALA A 9 -8.17 5.60 -12.83
C ALA A 9 -7.26 6.82 -12.95
N TYR A 10 -6.49 7.12 -11.92
CA TYR A 10 -5.62 8.29 -11.93
C TYR A 10 -4.37 8.11 -12.80
N GLU A 11 -4.03 6.87 -13.19
CA GLU A 11 -2.88 6.60 -14.06
C GLU A 11 -2.96 7.35 -15.38
N GLN A 12 -4.18 7.70 -15.82
CA GLN A 12 -4.40 8.40 -17.08
C GLN A 12 -4.23 9.91 -16.97
N HIS A 13 -4.13 10.43 -15.76
CA HIS A 13 -4.09 11.87 -15.54
C HIS A 13 -2.68 12.42 -15.66
N GLU A 14 -2.54 13.52 -16.40
CA GLU A 14 -1.27 14.20 -16.52
C GLU A 14 -0.80 14.68 -15.15
N GLY A 15 0.48 14.43 -14.85
CA GLY A 15 1.05 14.84 -13.57
C GLY A 15 0.81 13.89 -12.42
N TYR A 16 0.07 12.81 -12.66
CA TYR A 16 -0.15 11.83 -11.60
C TYR A 16 1.17 11.12 -11.27
N ASN A 17 1.55 11.16 -10.00
CA ASN A 17 2.84 10.61 -9.59
C ASN A 17 2.82 10.15 -8.14
N CYS A 18 1.73 9.50 -7.74
CA CYS A 18 1.56 9.06 -6.35
C CYS A 18 2.73 8.16 -5.93
N PHE A 19 3.31 8.48 -4.80
CA PHE A 19 4.42 7.70 -4.28
C PHE A 19 4.02 6.26 -3.97
N GLY A 20 2.81 6.04 -3.49
CA GLY A 20 2.35 4.72 -3.09
C GLY A 20 1.92 3.83 -4.23
N CYS A 21 1.23 4.38 -5.23
CA CYS A 21 0.54 3.54 -6.20
C CYS A 21 0.68 3.92 -7.67
N ALA A 22 1.39 4.99 -8.00
CA ALA A 22 1.60 5.33 -9.41
C ALA A 22 2.58 4.36 -10.02
N SER A 23 2.16 3.61 -11.03
CA SER A 23 3.01 2.61 -11.67
C SER A 23 4.19 3.25 -12.42
N GLY A 24 4.04 4.53 -12.82
CA GLY A 24 5.09 5.24 -13.53
C GLY A 24 6.09 5.96 -12.64
N ASN A 25 5.87 5.97 -11.32
CA ASN A 25 6.82 6.60 -10.40
C ASN A 25 7.88 5.59 -9.99
N GLU A 26 9.04 5.64 -10.66
CA GLU A 26 10.09 4.65 -10.40
C GLU A 26 10.72 4.77 -9.01
N HIS A 27 10.51 5.89 -8.32
CA HIS A 27 11.01 6.07 -6.96
C HIS A 27 9.99 5.65 -5.91
N GLY A 28 8.75 5.39 -6.33
CA GLY A 28 7.66 5.06 -5.41
C GLY A 28 7.51 3.57 -5.17
N LEU A 29 6.47 3.24 -4.43
CA LEU A 29 6.22 1.87 -4.01
C LEU A 29 5.56 1.03 -5.10
N ARG A 30 4.83 1.66 -6.01
CA ARG A 30 4.17 1.00 -7.15
C ARG A 30 3.24 -0.11 -6.71
N CYS A 31 2.48 0.12 -5.66
CA CYS A 31 1.56 -0.87 -5.14
C CYS A 31 0.41 -1.14 -6.09
N GLU A 32 0.03 -2.41 -6.20
CA GLU A 32 -1.16 -2.82 -6.94
C GLU A 32 -2.10 -3.49 -5.96
N PHE A 33 -3.37 -3.13 -6.02
CA PHE A 33 -4.34 -3.55 -5.02
C PHE A 33 -5.42 -4.43 -5.62
N TYR A 34 -5.91 -5.36 -4.80
CA TYR A 34 -6.93 -6.32 -5.19
C TYR A 34 -8.04 -6.33 -4.16
N GLU A 35 -9.26 -6.59 -4.61
CA GLU A 35 -10.39 -6.77 -3.72
C GLU A 35 -10.63 -8.25 -3.52
N GLU A 36 -10.71 -8.68 -2.25
CA GLU A 36 -10.98 -10.06 -1.88
C GLU A 36 -12.00 -10.05 -0.75
N GLY A 37 -13.29 -10.07 -1.13
CA GLY A 37 -14.35 -9.97 -0.15
C GLY A 37 -14.35 -8.62 0.54
N GLU A 38 -14.32 -8.61 1.85
CA GLU A 38 -14.28 -7.36 2.63
C GLU A 38 -12.89 -6.75 2.70
N TYR A 39 -11.87 -7.46 2.22
CA TYR A 39 -10.50 -7.02 2.29
C TYR A 39 -10.02 -6.38 1.00
N ILE A 40 -9.12 -5.42 1.15
CA ILE A 40 -8.26 -4.97 0.05
C ILE A 40 -6.89 -5.55 0.35
N THR A 41 -6.25 -6.12 -0.66
CA THR A 41 -4.98 -6.83 -0.49
C THR A 41 -3.92 -6.30 -1.42
N CYS A 42 -2.66 -6.52 -1.04
CA CYS A 42 -1.51 -6.12 -1.84
C CYS A 42 -0.35 -7.06 -1.55
N HIS A 43 0.27 -7.56 -2.59
CA HIS A 43 1.54 -8.29 -2.50
C HIS A 43 2.62 -7.33 -2.96
N TRP A 44 3.60 -7.07 -2.11
CA TRP A 44 4.60 -6.06 -2.40
C TRP A 44 6.00 -6.57 -2.11
N MET A 45 6.89 -6.36 -3.08
CA MET A 45 8.27 -6.81 -2.93
C MET A 45 9.14 -5.65 -2.46
N PRO A 46 9.75 -5.75 -1.28
CA PRO A 46 10.66 -4.71 -0.80
C PRO A 46 11.85 -4.51 -1.72
N ARG A 47 12.29 -3.27 -1.84
CA ARG A 47 13.48 -2.93 -2.59
C ARG A 47 14.55 -2.38 -1.65
N PRO A 48 15.85 -2.56 -2.00
CA PRO A 48 16.95 -2.16 -1.10
C PRO A 48 16.94 -0.68 -0.68
N GLU A 49 16.45 0.20 -1.56
CA GLU A 49 16.44 1.63 -1.27
C GLU A 49 15.44 2.00 -0.17
N PHE A 50 14.60 1.06 0.26
CA PHE A 50 13.65 1.30 1.33
C PHE A 50 14.11 0.71 2.66
N GLN A 51 15.37 0.35 2.74
CA GLN A 51 15.97 -0.17 3.96
C GLN A 51 16.08 0.94 5.00
N GLY A 52 15.76 0.60 6.26
CA GLY A 52 16.06 1.44 7.40
C GLY A 52 17.33 0.95 8.08
N PHE A 53 17.18 0.19 9.15
CA PHE A 53 18.32 -0.50 9.76
C PHE A 53 18.71 -1.68 8.85
N PHE A 54 19.90 -2.25 9.06
CA PHE A 54 20.41 -3.31 8.17
C PHE A 54 19.37 -4.41 7.97
N HIS A 55 19.01 -4.66 6.70
CA HIS A 55 18.07 -5.70 6.29
C HIS A 55 16.65 -5.55 6.83
N VAL A 56 16.34 -4.38 7.44
CA VAL A 56 15.02 -4.09 7.99
C VAL A 56 14.33 -3.06 7.11
N LEU A 57 13.09 -3.33 6.74
CA LEU A 57 12.30 -2.37 5.98
C LEU A 57 12.06 -1.13 6.85
N HIS A 58 12.33 0.04 6.29
CA HIS A 58 12.19 1.31 7.00
C HIS A 58 10.78 1.45 7.59
N GLY A 59 10.70 1.86 8.87
CA GLY A 59 9.41 1.99 9.54
C GLY A 59 8.48 2.98 8.88
N GLY A 60 9.02 4.08 8.34
CA GLY A 60 8.22 5.05 7.60
C GLY A 60 7.66 4.47 6.32
N ILE A 61 8.40 3.58 5.66
CA ILE A 61 7.89 2.90 4.46
C ILE A 61 6.78 1.93 4.85
N GLN A 62 6.93 1.22 5.97
CA GLN A 62 5.87 0.36 6.48
C GLN A 62 4.60 1.17 6.76
N ALA A 63 4.74 2.34 7.37
CA ALA A 63 3.60 3.22 7.62
C ALA A 63 2.97 3.71 6.32
N THR A 64 3.79 4.01 5.31
CA THR A 64 3.29 4.43 4.00
C THR A 64 2.47 3.32 3.34
N LEU A 65 2.94 2.07 3.42
CA LEU A 65 2.19 0.94 2.88
C LEU A 65 0.84 0.78 3.58
N ILE A 66 0.82 0.92 4.90
CA ILE A 66 -0.42 0.83 5.68
C ILE A 66 -1.38 1.94 5.31
N ASP A 67 -0.87 3.17 5.21
CA ASP A 67 -1.67 4.31 4.83
C ASP A 67 -2.27 4.13 3.43
N GLU A 68 -1.45 3.67 2.50
CA GLU A 68 -1.86 3.49 1.12
C GLU A 68 -2.99 2.46 0.99
N ILE A 69 -2.81 1.30 1.62
CA ILE A 69 -3.83 0.26 1.50
C ILE A 69 -5.13 0.65 2.21
N ALA A 70 -5.04 1.43 3.28
CA ALA A 70 -6.24 1.94 3.96
C ALA A 70 -6.98 2.92 3.07
N CYS A 71 -6.27 3.82 2.41
CA CYS A 71 -6.88 4.78 1.48
C CYS A 71 -7.54 4.08 0.31
N TRP A 72 -6.91 3.04 -0.23
CA TRP A 72 -7.50 2.27 -1.32
C TRP A 72 -8.76 1.54 -0.87
N ASN A 73 -8.82 1.12 0.40
CA ASN A 73 -10.03 0.50 0.92
C ASN A 73 -11.19 1.49 0.95
N VAL A 74 -10.94 2.72 1.39
CA VAL A 74 -11.96 3.77 1.38
C VAL A 74 -12.41 4.03 -0.06
N PHE A 75 -11.47 4.15 -0.98
CA PHE A 75 -11.78 4.40 -2.38
C PHE A 75 -12.65 3.28 -2.97
N ALA A 76 -12.28 2.03 -2.72
CA ALA A 76 -12.98 0.89 -3.30
C ALA A 76 -14.33 0.61 -2.64
N LYS A 77 -14.42 0.73 -1.31
CA LYS A 77 -15.61 0.32 -0.56
C LYS A 77 -16.59 1.47 -0.32
N VAL A 78 -16.07 2.67 -0.10
CA VAL A 78 -16.90 3.85 0.17
C VAL A 78 -17.16 4.64 -1.09
N LYS A 79 -16.38 4.40 -2.15
CA LYS A 79 -16.50 5.07 -3.45
C LYS A 79 -16.20 6.55 -3.36
N SER A 80 -15.25 6.91 -2.51
CA SER A 80 -14.87 8.29 -2.29
C SER A 80 -13.38 8.40 -2.09
N ALA A 81 -12.78 9.43 -2.65
CA ALA A 81 -11.39 9.75 -2.36
C ALA A 81 -11.32 10.43 -1.00
N GLY A 82 -10.20 10.26 -0.32
CA GLY A 82 -10.01 10.87 0.97
C GLY A 82 -8.54 11.10 1.26
N VAL A 83 -8.29 11.91 2.28
CA VAL A 83 -6.93 12.12 2.77
C VAL A 83 -6.87 11.67 4.22
N THR A 84 -5.71 11.16 4.63
CA THR A 84 -5.51 10.65 5.97
C THR A 84 -5.42 11.81 6.95
N VAL A 85 -6.21 11.74 8.02
CA VAL A 85 -6.15 12.75 9.09
C VAL A 85 -5.47 12.21 10.33
N GLU A 86 -5.39 10.88 10.47
CA GLU A 86 -4.70 10.27 11.60
C GLU A 86 -4.30 8.85 11.22
N LEU A 87 -3.08 8.48 11.56
CA LEU A 87 -2.58 7.14 11.34
C LEU A 87 -1.89 6.66 12.60
N ILE A 88 -2.34 5.52 13.14
CA ILE A 88 -1.72 4.90 14.31
C ILE A 88 -1.16 3.56 13.88
N THR A 89 0.15 3.39 14.02
CA THR A 89 0.83 2.19 13.58
C THR A 89 1.53 1.51 14.74
N LYS A 90 1.38 0.20 14.84
CA LYS A 90 2.06 -0.61 15.86
C LYS A 90 3.00 -1.58 15.15
N TYR A 91 4.26 -1.53 15.53
CA TYR A 91 5.30 -2.39 14.95
C TYR A 91 5.56 -3.55 15.91
N ARG A 92 4.86 -4.65 15.69
CA ARG A 92 4.88 -5.78 16.65
C ARG A 92 5.94 -6.81 16.34
N ALA A 93 6.50 -6.76 15.15
CA ALA A 93 7.55 -7.68 14.73
C ALA A 93 8.42 -6.98 13.69
N THR A 94 9.66 -7.46 13.57
CA THR A 94 10.57 -6.92 12.57
C THR A 94 10.11 -7.36 11.18
N VAL A 95 10.07 -6.41 10.24
CA VAL A 95 9.79 -6.69 8.84
C VAL A 95 11.09 -6.55 8.07
N TYR A 96 11.54 -7.62 7.43
CA TYR A 96 12.83 -7.63 6.75
C TYR A 96 12.68 -7.21 5.30
N SER A 97 13.67 -6.49 4.80
CA SER A 97 13.68 -5.99 3.43
C SER A 97 14.25 -6.97 2.42
N ASP A 98 14.83 -8.08 2.90
CA ASP A 98 15.55 -9.04 2.06
C ASP A 98 15.05 -10.48 2.21
N ARG A 99 13.81 -10.66 2.68
CA ARG A 99 13.25 -12.00 2.90
C ARG A 99 12.00 -12.27 2.06
N GLY A 100 11.87 -11.56 0.95
CA GLY A 100 10.82 -11.85 0.00
C GLY A 100 9.62 -10.95 0.10
N GLU A 101 8.57 -11.33 -0.56
CA GLU A 101 7.36 -10.55 -0.74
C GLU A 101 6.58 -10.38 0.56
N LEU A 102 6.02 -9.19 0.74
CA LEU A 102 5.14 -8.90 1.87
C LEU A 102 3.69 -8.97 1.42
N PHE A 103 2.84 -9.44 2.30
CA PHE A 103 1.40 -9.47 2.06
C PHE A 103 0.72 -8.46 2.98
N LEU A 104 -0.05 -7.54 2.38
CA LEU A 104 -0.80 -6.53 3.12
C LEU A 104 -2.28 -6.75 2.89
N ARG A 105 -3.07 -6.48 3.92
CA ARG A 105 -4.52 -6.47 3.74
C ARG A 105 -5.15 -5.45 4.66
N SER A 106 -6.30 -4.93 4.26
CA SER A 106 -7.04 -3.98 5.06
C SER A 106 -8.53 -4.25 4.94
N ARG A 107 -9.27 -3.85 5.96
CA ARG A 107 -10.72 -3.86 5.90
C ARG A 107 -11.25 -2.72 6.73
N ILE A 108 -12.48 -2.31 6.44
CA ILE A 108 -13.17 -1.27 7.21
C ILE A 108 -13.92 -1.97 8.33
N VAL A 109 -13.73 -1.51 9.57
CA VAL A 109 -14.41 -2.11 10.73
C VAL A 109 -15.52 -1.21 11.26
N GLU A 110 -15.65 0.00 10.73
CA GLU A 110 -16.63 0.96 11.21
C GLU A 110 -17.25 1.71 10.07
#